data_1fb68dea8cfa95fab396d79000a54008
#
_entry.id   1fb68dea8cfa95fab396d79000a54008
#
_cell.length_a   1.000
_cell.length_b   1.000
_cell.length_c   1.000
_cell.angle_alpha   90.00
_cell.angle_beta   90.00
_cell.angle_gamma   90.00
#
_symmetry.space_group_name_H-M   'P 1'
#
loop_
_entity.id
_entity.type
_entity.pdbx_description
1 polymer ?
#
loop_
_entity_poly.entity_id
_entity_poly.type
_entity_poly.pdbx_seq_one_letter_code
_entity_poly.pdbx_strand_id
1 'polypeptide(L)'
;MVKPRRKGGKPVNKKVVEPSDVEVAKKLLNIYQSAMDRKLEFNLSFESVKTLLKFQTCYYTGRKFDNDGPYARSIDRIDSNKGYIEGNVVSCTVDINGKKSNLSDDEIELLYTKIVLHKKKATEEPKEMEILTPDGSYLPEEGTTLLLEELLLDESQPIQEDQILEGESE
;
A
#
# COMPACT_ATOMS: atom_id res chain seq x y z
N MET A 1 -15.48 -31.07 26.62
CA MET A 1 -15.31 -31.91 25.41
C MET A 1 -14.51 -31.14 24.36
N VAL A 2 -13.25 -31.51 24.14
CA VAL A 2 -12.35 -30.86 23.15
C VAL A 2 -12.56 -31.55 21.82
N LYS A 3 -12.93 -30.77 20.76
CA LYS A 3 -13.10 -31.32 19.39
C LYS A 3 -11.74 -31.69 18.82
N PRO A 4 -11.58 -32.86 18.17
CA PRO A 4 -10.31 -33.30 17.61
C PRO A 4 -9.90 -32.41 16.41
N ARG A 5 -8.62 -31.98 16.38
CA ARG A 5 -7.99 -31.27 15.25
C ARG A 5 -8.07 -32.14 13.99
N ARG A 6 -8.61 -31.57 12.91
CA ARG A 6 -8.59 -32.20 11.57
C ARG A 6 -7.12 -32.39 11.15
N LYS A 7 -6.75 -33.62 10.86
CA LYS A 7 -5.43 -33.99 10.32
C LYS A 7 -5.24 -33.27 8.99
N GLY A 8 -4.10 -32.58 8.87
CA GLY A 8 -3.71 -31.85 7.66
C GLY A 8 -3.71 -32.77 6.44
N GLY A 9 -4.51 -32.40 5.44
CA GLY A 9 -4.46 -33.02 4.12
C GLY A 9 -3.06 -32.85 3.53
N LYS A 10 -2.53 -33.88 2.85
CA LYS A 10 -1.27 -33.80 2.11
C LYS A 10 -1.32 -32.63 1.14
N PRO A 11 -0.21 -31.87 0.93
CA PRO A 11 -0.18 -30.80 -0.05
C PRO A 11 -0.51 -31.40 -1.42
N VAL A 12 -1.63 -30.98 -1.99
CA VAL A 12 -2.00 -31.34 -3.36
C VAL A 12 -1.04 -30.56 -4.25
N ASN A 13 -0.11 -31.25 -4.89
CA ASN A 13 0.75 -30.70 -5.94
C ASN A 13 -0.16 -30.27 -7.11
N LYS A 14 -0.73 -29.05 -7.04
CA LYS A 14 -1.47 -28.48 -8.17
C LYS A 14 -0.45 -28.22 -9.26
N LYS A 15 -0.55 -29.02 -10.34
CA LYS A 15 0.20 -28.81 -11.58
C LYS A 15 0.07 -27.33 -11.96
N VAL A 16 1.20 -26.62 -12.06
CA VAL A 16 1.24 -25.25 -12.60
C VAL A 16 0.73 -25.37 -14.02
N VAL A 17 -0.43 -24.77 -14.29
CA VAL A 17 -1.00 -24.77 -15.64
C VAL A 17 -0.24 -23.70 -16.42
N GLU A 18 0.56 -24.14 -17.41
CA GLU A 18 1.23 -23.23 -18.34
C GLU A 18 0.17 -22.49 -19.16
N PRO A 19 0.25 -21.15 -19.28
CA PRO A 19 -0.65 -20.39 -20.13
C PRO A 19 -0.44 -20.79 -21.59
N SER A 20 -1.52 -20.96 -22.34
CA SER A 20 -1.42 -21.22 -23.78
C SER A 20 -0.89 -19.98 -24.52
N ASP A 21 -0.19 -20.18 -25.62
CA ASP A 21 0.34 -19.06 -26.42
C ASP A 21 -0.78 -18.13 -26.94
N VAL A 22 -1.99 -18.66 -27.15
CA VAL A 22 -3.18 -17.89 -27.52
C VAL A 22 -3.61 -16.95 -26.37
N GLU A 23 -3.60 -17.44 -25.14
CA GLU A 23 -3.91 -16.60 -23.96
C GLU A 23 -2.87 -15.51 -23.74
N VAL A 24 -1.58 -15.85 -23.94
CA VAL A 24 -0.49 -14.88 -23.88
C VAL A 24 -0.66 -13.80 -24.94
N ALA A 25 -0.90 -14.19 -26.19
CA ALA A 25 -1.09 -13.24 -27.30
C ALA A 25 -2.30 -12.30 -27.05
N LYS A 26 -3.44 -12.86 -26.62
CA LYS A 26 -4.62 -12.05 -26.26
C LYS A 26 -4.31 -11.05 -25.13
N LYS A 27 -3.60 -11.50 -24.10
CA LYS A 27 -3.25 -10.61 -22.99
C LYS A 27 -2.27 -9.52 -23.42
N LEU A 28 -1.28 -9.86 -24.21
CA LEU A 28 -0.32 -8.91 -24.79
C LEU A 28 -1.03 -7.83 -25.60
N LEU A 29 -1.95 -8.22 -26.51
CA LEU A 29 -2.73 -7.27 -27.30
C LEU A 29 -3.60 -6.37 -26.42
N ASN A 30 -4.24 -6.89 -25.39
CA ASN A 30 -5.06 -6.10 -24.46
C ASN A 30 -4.22 -5.07 -23.69
N ILE A 31 -3.00 -5.44 -23.28
CA ILE A 31 -2.08 -4.52 -22.59
C ILE A 31 -1.60 -3.44 -23.59
N TYR A 32 -1.23 -3.85 -24.80
CA TYR A 32 -0.82 -2.93 -25.87
C TYR A 32 -1.91 -1.91 -26.17
N GLN A 33 -3.15 -2.35 -26.40
CA GLN A 33 -4.28 -1.47 -26.64
C GLN A 33 -4.47 -0.48 -25.49
N SER A 34 -4.43 -0.97 -24.25
CA SER A 34 -4.54 -0.13 -23.07
C SER A 34 -3.40 0.90 -22.93
N ALA A 35 -2.19 0.57 -23.40
CA ALA A 35 -1.07 1.51 -23.46
C ALA A 35 -1.31 2.60 -24.52
N MET A 36 -1.76 2.20 -25.71
CA MET A 36 -2.04 3.13 -26.81
C MET A 36 -3.17 4.09 -26.47
N ASP A 37 -4.27 3.62 -25.92
CA ASP A 37 -5.42 4.44 -25.51
C ASP A 37 -5.03 5.51 -24.48
N ARG A 38 -4.06 5.19 -23.62
CA ARG A 38 -3.54 6.10 -22.59
C ARG A 38 -2.28 6.86 -22.98
N LYS A 39 -1.77 6.66 -24.20
CA LYS A 39 -0.53 7.26 -24.72
C LYS A 39 0.68 6.95 -23.84
N LEU A 40 0.76 5.72 -23.38
CA LEU A 40 1.85 5.23 -22.56
C LEU A 40 2.85 4.45 -23.39
N GLU A 41 4.12 4.48 -22.96
CA GLU A 41 5.16 3.65 -23.54
C GLU A 41 4.80 2.16 -23.40
N PHE A 42 5.10 1.38 -24.43
CA PHE A 42 4.92 -0.05 -24.45
C PHE A 42 6.18 -0.76 -24.95
N ASN A 43 6.75 -1.61 -24.10
CA ASN A 43 7.91 -2.42 -24.43
C ASN A 43 7.87 -3.74 -23.64
N LEU A 44 6.86 -4.56 -23.90
CA LEU A 44 6.74 -5.91 -23.32
C LEU A 44 6.89 -6.95 -24.42
N SER A 45 7.73 -7.94 -24.14
CA SER A 45 7.86 -9.11 -24.99
C SER A 45 6.76 -10.14 -24.73
N PHE A 46 6.57 -11.06 -25.68
CA PHE A 46 5.68 -12.21 -25.50
C PHE A 46 6.09 -13.06 -24.28
N GLU A 47 7.40 -13.28 -24.11
CA GLU A 47 7.94 -14.07 -23.00
C GLU A 47 7.73 -13.40 -21.64
N SER A 48 7.82 -12.08 -21.58
CA SER A 48 7.53 -11.33 -20.33
C SER A 48 6.07 -11.50 -19.92
N VAL A 49 5.14 -11.36 -20.85
CA VAL A 49 3.72 -11.59 -20.58
C VAL A 49 3.45 -13.05 -20.21
N LYS A 50 4.10 -14.00 -20.88
CA LYS A 50 4.00 -15.41 -20.53
C LYS A 50 4.48 -15.67 -19.09
N THR A 51 5.58 -15.05 -18.70
CA THR A 51 6.11 -15.13 -17.33
C THR A 51 5.12 -14.53 -16.31
N LEU A 52 4.55 -13.36 -16.58
CA LEU A 52 3.53 -12.75 -15.73
C LEU A 52 2.31 -13.65 -15.55
N LEU A 53 1.89 -14.36 -16.59
CA LEU A 53 0.75 -15.28 -16.54
C LEU A 53 1.04 -16.60 -15.80
N LYS A 54 2.31 -16.97 -15.62
CA LYS A 54 2.70 -18.15 -14.80
C LYS A 54 2.53 -17.94 -13.30
N PHE A 55 2.63 -16.69 -12.81
CA PHE A 55 2.41 -16.41 -11.39
C PHE A 55 0.99 -16.78 -10.99
N GLN A 56 0.84 -17.47 -9.86
CA GLN A 56 -0.45 -17.93 -9.36
C GLN A 56 -1.01 -17.03 -8.25
N THR A 57 -0.24 -16.02 -7.82
CA THR A 57 -0.57 -15.15 -6.71
C THR A 57 -0.34 -13.69 -7.06
N CYS A 58 -1.15 -12.83 -6.47
CA CYS A 58 -1.01 -11.39 -6.56
C CYS A 58 0.35 -10.94 -5.99
N TYR A 59 1.07 -10.10 -6.73
CA TYR A 59 2.35 -9.53 -6.31
C TYR A 59 2.28 -8.83 -4.95
N TYR A 60 1.26 -8.00 -4.74
CA TYR A 60 1.13 -7.17 -3.56
C TYR A 60 0.63 -7.91 -2.31
N THR A 61 -0.27 -8.87 -2.48
CA THR A 61 -0.99 -9.49 -1.34
C THR A 61 -0.68 -10.97 -1.14
N GLY A 62 0.01 -11.60 -2.08
CA GLY A 62 0.21 -13.05 -2.07
C GLY A 62 -1.07 -13.87 -2.27
N ARG A 63 -2.24 -13.23 -2.46
CA ARG A 63 -3.51 -13.92 -2.68
C ARG A 63 -3.50 -14.65 -4.01
N LYS A 64 -4.05 -15.88 -4.04
CA LYS A 64 -4.25 -16.64 -5.28
C LYS A 64 -5.27 -15.97 -6.18
N PHE A 65 -5.03 -16.04 -7.49
CA PHE A 65 -5.98 -15.54 -8.48
C PHE A 65 -7.19 -16.46 -8.61
N ASP A 66 -8.35 -15.84 -8.80
CA ASP A 66 -9.58 -16.50 -9.22
C ASP A 66 -9.74 -16.38 -10.75
N ASN A 67 -10.66 -17.14 -11.32
CA ASN A 67 -10.92 -17.09 -12.76
C ASN A 67 -11.61 -15.81 -13.20
N ASP A 68 -12.44 -15.22 -12.32
CA ASP A 68 -13.22 -14.01 -12.57
C ASP A 68 -13.42 -13.18 -11.30
N GLY A 69 -14.14 -12.06 -11.42
CA GLY A 69 -14.47 -11.18 -10.30
C GLY A 69 -13.31 -10.35 -9.77
N PRO A 70 -13.42 -9.83 -8.54
CA PRO A 70 -12.45 -8.88 -7.98
C PRO A 70 -11.06 -9.47 -7.78
N TYR A 71 -10.96 -10.78 -7.64
CA TYR A 71 -9.68 -11.48 -7.44
C TYR A 71 -9.12 -12.12 -8.71
N ALA A 72 -9.74 -11.86 -9.85
CA ALA A 72 -9.19 -12.23 -11.14
C ALA A 72 -7.85 -11.52 -11.40
N ARG A 73 -7.05 -12.12 -12.29
CA ARG A 73 -5.73 -11.56 -12.63
C ARG A 73 -5.85 -10.29 -13.45
N SER A 74 -5.16 -9.26 -13.02
CA SER A 74 -4.87 -8.03 -13.74
C SER A 74 -3.36 -7.84 -13.88
N ILE A 75 -2.94 -6.98 -14.81
CA ILE A 75 -1.56 -6.52 -14.93
C ILE A 75 -1.52 -5.06 -14.53
N ASP A 76 -0.70 -4.76 -13.57
CA ASP A 76 -0.49 -3.42 -13.05
C ASP A 76 0.92 -2.90 -13.38
N ARG A 77 1.07 -1.59 -13.42
CA ARG A 77 2.36 -0.90 -13.50
C ARG A 77 2.81 -0.54 -12.09
N ILE A 78 4.00 -0.97 -11.69
CA ILE A 78 4.58 -0.65 -10.37
C ILE A 78 4.62 0.86 -10.19
N ASP A 79 5.27 1.55 -11.13
CA ASP A 79 5.29 3.01 -11.23
C ASP A 79 4.26 3.47 -12.28
N SER A 80 3.21 4.13 -11.83
CA SER A 80 2.11 4.61 -12.68
C SER A 80 2.53 5.73 -13.65
N ASN A 81 3.68 6.38 -13.43
CA ASN A 81 4.22 7.41 -14.31
C ASN A 81 4.95 6.82 -15.51
N LYS A 82 5.36 5.55 -15.43
CA LYS A 82 5.98 4.82 -16.55
C LYS A 82 4.95 4.03 -17.34
N GLY A 83 5.34 3.57 -18.51
CA GLY A 83 4.51 2.74 -19.37
C GLY A 83 4.52 1.25 -19.00
N TYR A 84 3.96 0.45 -19.88
CA TYR A 84 4.02 -1.01 -19.82
C TYR A 84 5.35 -1.49 -20.40
N ILE A 85 6.39 -1.38 -19.61
CA ILE A 85 7.77 -1.71 -19.99
C ILE A 85 8.31 -2.84 -19.13
N GLU A 86 9.36 -3.49 -19.60
CA GLU A 86 10.06 -4.54 -18.84
C GLU A 86 10.49 -4.02 -17.46
N GLY A 87 10.24 -4.82 -16.44
CA GLY A 87 10.56 -4.48 -15.04
C GLY A 87 9.55 -3.55 -14.35
N ASN A 88 8.61 -2.94 -15.07
CA ASN A 88 7.59 -2.06 -14.49
C ASN A 88 6.19 -2.69 -14.40
N VAL A 89 6.05 -3.97 -14.66
CA VAL A 89 4.74 -4.64 -14.69
C VAL A 89 4.71 -5.87 -13.78
N VAL A 90 3.59 -6.03 -13.09
CA VAL A 90 3.35 -7.16 -12.17
C VAL A 90 1.95 -7.73 -12.35
N SER A 91 1.79 -9.01 -11.98
CA SER A 91 0.48 -9.65 -11.89
C SER A 91 -0.15 -9.36 -10.52
N CYS A 92 -1.30 -8.71 -10.51
CA CYS A 92 -2.07 -8.44 -9.30
C CYS A 92 -3.55 -8.79 -9.47
N THR A 93 -4.36 -8.66 -8.43
CA THR A 93 -5.81 -8.83 -8.55
C THR A 93 -6.46 -7.55 -9.08
N VAL A 94 -7.61 -7.69 -9.76
CA VAL A 94 -8.41 -6.56 -10.25
C VAL A 94 -8.74 -5.58 -9.13
N ASP A 95 -9.12 -6.10 -7.96
CA ASP A 95 -9.44 -5.31 -6.77
C ASP A 95 -8.26 -4.44 -6.31
N ILE A 96 -7.07 -5.05 -6.19
CA ILE A 96 -5.86 -4.32 -5.78
C ILE A 96 -5.42 -3.32 -6.84
N ASN A 97 -5.48 -3.69 -8.12
CA ASN A 97 -5.15 -2.78 -9.21
C ASN A 97 -6.06 -1.53 -9.19
N GLY A 98 -7.36 -1.74 -8.97
CA GLY A 98 -8.31 -0.63 -8.85
C GLY A 98 -8.06 0.26 -7.63
N LYS A 99 -7.70 -0.33 -6.48
CA LYS A 99 -7.39 0.41 -5.24
C LYS A 99 -6.07 1.17 -5.33
N LYS A 100 -5.04 0.55 -5.94
CA LYS A 100 -3.75 1.21 -6.17
C LYS A 100 -3.91 2.38 -7.13
N SER A 101 -4.71 2.23 -8.19
CA SER A 101 -4.96 3.27 -9.19
C SER A 101 -3.65 3.88 -9.71
N ASN A 102 -3.42 5.17 -9.48
CA ASN A 102 -2.22 5.89 -9.92
C ASN A 102 -1.16 6.06 -8.82
N LEU A 103 -1.38 5.50 -7.63
CA LEU A 103 -0.40 5.59 -6.55
C LEU A 103 0.87 4.82 -6.91
N SER A 104 2.02 5.41 -6.60
CA SER A 104 3.31 4.74 -6.61
C SER A 104 3.47 3.85 -5.37
N ASP A 105 4.46 2.96 -5.39
CA ASP A 105 4.76 2.13 -4.23
C ASP A 105 5.19 2.99 -3.03
N ASP A 106 5.95 4.08 -3.24
CA ASP A 106 6.36 5.02 -2.19
C ASP A 106 5.16 5.74 -1.57
N GLU A 107 4.18 6.17 -2.38
CA GLU A 107 2.95 6.79 -1.89
C GLU A 107 2.10 5.80 -1.08
N ILE A 108 2.05 4.53 -1.49
CA ILE A 108 1.37 3.46 -0.75
C ILE A 108 2.06 3.22 0.59
N GLU A 109 3.39 3.15 0.62
CA GLU A 109 4.16 2.98 1.85
C GLU A 109 3.95 4.15 2.80
N LEU A 110 3.98 5.38 2.28
CA LEU A 110 3.70 6.58 3.06
C LEU A 110 2.30 6.53 3.68
N LEU A 111 1.27 6.22 2.88
CA LEU A 111 -0.11 6.11 3.36
C LEU A 111 -0.24 5.01 4.43
N TYR A 112 0.34 3.84 4.20
CA TYR A 112 0.34 2.74 5.16
C TYR A 112 0.99 3.16 6.48
N THR A 113 2.17 3.77 6.40
CA THR A 113 2.92 4.24 7.58
C THR A 113 2.11 5.26 8.38
N LYS A 114 1.51 6.25 7.71
CA LYS A 114 0.66 7.25 8.37
C LYS A 114 -0.55 6.62 9.05
N ILE A 115 -1.25 5.70 8.36
CA ILE A 115 -2.41 5.01 8.92
C ILE A 115 -2.02 4.18 10.16
N VAL A 116 -0.90 3.46 10.11
CA VAL A 116 -0.42 2.65 11.23
C VAL A 116 -0.04 3.53 12.42
N LEU A 117 0.65 4.66 12.19
CA LEU A 117 1.02 5.61 13.23
C LEU A 117 -0.22 6.23 13.90
N HIS A 118 -1.23 6.63 13.11
CA HIS A 118 -2.48 7.15 13.67
C HIS A 118 -3.22 6.11 14.52
N LYS A 119 -3.28 4.87 14.05
CA LYS A 119 -3.89 3.77 14.84
C LYS A 119 -3.16 3.52 16.15
N LYS A 120 -1.82 3.54 16.15
CA LYS A 120 -1.03 3.38 17.36
C LYS A 120 -1.29 4.52 18.34
N LYS A 121 -1.29 5.78 17.89
CA LYS A 121 -1.61 6.93 18.75
C LYS A 121 -3.00 6.81 19.37
N ALA A 122 -4.01 6.43 18.58
CA ALA A 122 -5.37 6.23 19.08
C ALA A 122 -5.52 5.07 20.11
N THR A 123 -4.60 4.10 20.09
CA THR A 123 -4.58 3.00 21.08
C THR A 123 -3.70 3.30 22.28
N GLU A 124 -2.84 4.31 22.17
CA GLU A 124 -1.93 4.79 23.23
C GLU A 124 -2.46 6.05 23.95
N GLU A 125 -3.68 6.51 23.64
CA GLU A 125 -4.32 7.52 24.48
C GLU A 125 -4.34 6.97 25.92
N PRO A 126 -3.79 7.72 26.89
CA PRO A 126 -3.63 7.24 28.23
C PRO A 126 -5.01 6.85 28.73
N LYS A 127 -5.19 5.59 29.14
CA LYS A 127 -6.22 5.26 30.12
C LYS A 127 -6.05 6.29 31.21
N GLU A 128 -7.09 7.10 31.43
CA GLU A 128 -7.16 8.02 32.56
C GLU A 128 -6.53 7.32 33.77
N MET A 129 -5.38 7.82 34.14
CA MET A 129 -4.75 7.36 35.36
C MET A 129 -5.61 7.96 36.49
N GLU A 130 -6.51 7.16 37.03
CA GLU A 130 -7.24 7.50 38.25
C GLU A 130 -6.20 7.88 39.29
N ILE A 131 -5.89 9.16 39.38
CA ILE A 131 -5.04 9.70 40.46
C ILE A 131 -5.94 9.78 41.67
N LEU A 132 -5.96 8.67 42.45
CA LEU A 132 -6.49 8.66 43.79
C LEU A 132 -5.57 9.54 44.65
N THR A 133 -6.14 10.59 45.22
CA THR A 133 -5.47 11.36 46.28
C THR A 133 -5.28 10.45 47.50
N PRO A 134 -4.29 10.71 48.38
CA PRO A 134 -4.01 9.87 49.54
C PRO A 134 -5.19 9.73 50.52
N ASP A 135 -6.21 10.56 50.39
CA ASP A 135 -7.43 10.52 51.19
C ASP A 135 -8.61 9.79 50.50
N GLY A 136 -8.40 9.27 49.24
CA GLY A 136 -9.41 8.52 48.51
C GLY A 136 -10.48 9.35 47.81
N SER A 137 -10.29 10.67 47.66
CA SER A 137 -11.21 11.55 46.94
C SER A 137 -10.83 11.71 45.48
N TYR A 138 -11.83 11.94 44.60
CA TYR A 138 -11.64 12.27 43.18
C TYR A 138 -11.33 13.77 43.00
N LEU A 139 -10.28 14.09 42.27
CA LEU A 139 -10.06 15.48 41.81
C LEU A 139 -11.02 15.78 40.65
N PRO A 140 -11.77 16.91 40.70
CA PRO A 140 -12.63 17.31 39.59
C PRO A 140 -11.83 17.74 38.38
N GLU A 141 -12.32 17.40 37.16
CA GLU A 141 -11.70 17.54 35.84
C GLU A 141 -11.35 18.97 35.39
N GLU A 142 -11.59 20.00 36.17
CA GLU A 142 -11.46 21.41 35.74
C GLU A 142 -10.02 21.95 35.76
N GLY A 143 -9.04 21.19 36.25
CA GLY A 143 -7.65 21.67 36.40
C GLY A 143 -6.67 21.26 35.29
N THR A 144 -7.00 20.26 34.48
CA THR A 144 -6.03 19.63 33.56
C THR A 144 -6.00 20.30 32.18
N THR A 145 -7.04 21.01 31.80
CA THR A 145 -7.15 21.66 30.48
C THR A 145 -6.24 22.90 30.35
N LEU A 146 -6.01 23.63 31.45
CA LEU A 146 -5.18 24.85 31.45
C LEU A 146 -3.68 24.57 31.32
N LEU A 147 -3.19 23.42 31.77
CA LEU A 147 -1.77 23.05 31.69
C LEU A 147 -1.38 22.55 30.29
N LEU A 148 -2.32 22.04 29.50
CA LEU A 148 -2.07 21.61 28.13
C LEU A 148 -2.07 22.76 27.12
N GLU A 149 -2.83 23.83 27.37
CA GLU A 149 -2.82 25.03 26.52
C GLU A 149 -1.53 25.84 26.67
N GLU A 150 -0.92 25.86 27.83
CA GLU A 150 0.34 26.57 28.08
C GLU A 150 1.55 25.86 27.43
N LEU A 151 1.52 24.55 27.28
CA LEU A 151 2.56 23.75 26.61
C LEU A 151 2.50 23.79 25.09
N LEU A 152 1.35 24.16 24.50
CA LEU A 152 1.15 24.24 23.04
C LEU A 152 1.45 25.62 22.45
N LEU A 153 1.71 26.65 23.28
CA LEU A 153 1.96 28.02 22.84
C LEU A 153 3.44 28.33 22.58
N ASP A 154 4.38 27.42 22.87
CA ASP A 154 5.82 27.70 22.74
C ASP A 154 6.47 27.21 21.42
N GLU A 155 5.70 26.71 20.47
CA GLU A 155 6.24 26.27 19.16
C GLU A 155 5.98 27.26 17.99
N SER A 156 5.63 28.51 18.24
CA SER A 156 5.48 29.52 17.17
C SER A 156 6.60 30.55 17.17
N GLN A 157 7.84 30.09 17.00
CA GLN A 157 8.94 30.99 16.59
C GLN A 157 9.04 30.94 15.06
N PRO A 158 8.98 32.12 14.37
CA PRO A 158 9.16 32.16 12.92
C PRO A 158 10.62 31.88 12.56
N ILE A 159 10.82 31.00 11.61
CA ILE A 159 12.14 30.75 10.98
C ILE A 159 12.52 32.03 10.26
N GLN A 160 13.60 32.70 10.69
CA GLN A 160 14.21 33.80 9.97
C GLN A 160 14.83 33.28 8.67
N GLU A 161 14.34 33.80 7.55
CA GLU A 161 15.00 33.64 6.24
C GLU A 161 16.30 34.45 6.27
N ASP A 162 17.43 33.73 6.37
CA ASP A 162 18.74 34.34 6.16
C ASP A 162 18.97 34.58 4.66
N GLN A 163 19.30 35.82 4.40
CA GLN A 163 19.58 36.49 3.15
C GLN A 163 20.58 35.69 2.27
N ILE A 164 20.15 35.35 1.09
CA ILE A 164 21.06 34.93 0.02
C ILE A 164 21.72 36.18 -0.50
N LEU A 165 23.02 36.35 -0.16
CA LEU A 165 23.89 37.36 -0.73
C LEU A 165 24.15 36.99 -2.22
N GLU A 166 23.69 37.92 -3.06
CA GLU A 166 24.15 38.00 -4.45
C GLU A 166 25.67 38.32 -4.45
N GLY A 167 26.42 37.46 -5.14
CA GLY A 167 27.81 37.68 -5.46
C GLY A 167 27.97 37.80 -6.97
N GLU A 168 28.08 39.03 -7.42
CA GLU A 168 28.43 39.39 -8.81
C GLU A 168 29.88 39.07 -9.15
N SER A 169 30.08 38.79 -10.46
CA SER A 169 31.26 39.15 -11.31
C SER A 169 32.60 38.46 -11.01
N GLU A 170 33.19 37.83 -11.93
CA GLU A 170 33.95 38.24 -13.14
C GLU A 170 34.23 37.07 -14.06
#